data_9226f9ce5199fa2af64d84526fbdd89c
#
_entry.id   9226f9ce5199fa2af64d84526fbdd89c
#
_cell.length_a   1.000
_cell.length_b   1.000
_cell.length_c   1.000
_cell.angle_alpha   90.00
_cell.angle_beta   90.00
_cell.angle_gamma   90.00
#
_symmetry.space_group_name_H-M   'P 1'
#
loop_
_entity.id
_entity.type
_entity.pdbx_description
1 polymer ?
#
loop_
_entity_poly.entity_id
_entity_poly.type
_entity_poly.pdbx_seq_one_letter_code
_entity_poly.pdbx_strand_id
1 'polypeptide(L)'
;DGKEIVTSCTLAPREGMSIKTHTPKIYEMRKGILQLLLASHDGDCTTCEMNGKCKLQRYARDFGLTTNRFATVSKKAITDNSSIIVRDNAKCILCGDCVRACEELQTVSAIDFAYRGFDTQVVPSFEEKIENTECVFCGQCVAYCPTGALAIRNDVDKVYKAIENGKYVIGMIAPAVRASLQEEFGLEDDIAMAGRMVSVLKMIGFKKVFDVAFSADLVAYEEAHEFLERLEKNEKLPQFTSCCPGWVKFAEQYYPEYVPNLSSVKSPQMALGAIIKKYYAKEIGVNPEDIVLVSIMPCTAKKFEAEREEFNGDVDIVLTTRELVKVFKSTGMDIKMVEPEPFDRPFGLSSQSGLSFGKTGGVLGSVVEVIADKVAVKNVNTKQISEGTNLTEIELENGRIVRGIAVFGLGNVRKVVDKLKSGELQADVVEVMACNYGCIGGGGQPYPNDVRTRARRASILRETQSVDVLISPTENFHMRQLYEKYLGAPLSHEAHETIHTEYKHRRRIQEEEIDILPLPTDDEEKIKVSVCLGTSCYTKGSYEILEKLIALSNNEEWAKNLEIKGTFCLENCGKAPNVLINDRIVGEATIEKIKEVALSEIREKQGDTEVSKSNL
;
A
#
# COMPACT_ATOMS: atom_id res chain seq x y z
N ASP A 1 -31.65 -26.96 7.82
CA ASP A 1 -32.69 -28.00 8.02
C ASP A 1 -32.81 -28.53 9.46
N GLY A 2 -31.96 -28.15 10.41
CA GLY A 2 -31.90 -28.69 11.76
C GLY A 2 -31.36 -30.12 11.86
N LYS A 3 -30.99 -30.73 10.75
CA LYS A 3 -30.45 -32.08 10.64
C LYS A 3 -28.94 -32.13 10.55
N GLU A 4 -28.31 -31.15 9.90
CA GLU A 4 -26.86 -31.11 9.70
C GLU A 4 -26.25 -29.81 10.22
N ILE A 5 -25.00 -29.90 10.69
CA ILE A 5 -24.19 -28.74 11.03
C ILE A 5 -23.30 -28.45 9.84
N VAL A 6 -23.43 -27.24 9.31
CA VAL A 6 -22.72 -26.77 8.13
C VAL A 6 -22.06 -25.43 8.40
N THR A 7 -21.04 -25.09 7.63
CA THR A 7 -20.39 -23.78 7.69
C THR A 7 -21.23 -22.74 6.93
N SER A 8 -21.56 -21.64 7.58
CA SER A 8 -22.42 -20.59 6.99
C SER A 8 -21.80 -19.88 5.79
N CYS A 9 -20.46 -19.86 5.70
CA CYS A 9 -19.74 -19.21 4.59
C CYS A 9 -19.73 -20.01 3.29
N THR A 10 -20.05 -21.32 3.35
CA THR A 10 -20.02 -22.22 2.17
C THR A 10 -21.41 -22.68 1.72
N LEU A 11 -22.44 -22.32 2.47
CA LEU A 11 -23.82 -22.74 2.17
C LEU A 11 -24.60 -21.60 1.52
N ALA A 12 -25.04 -21.80 0.28
CA ALA A 12 -25.91 -20.86 -0.39
C ALA A 12 -27.31 -20.84 0.27
N PRO A 13 -27.86 -19.66 0.61
CA PRO A 13 -29.20 -19.56 1.16
C PRO A 13 -30.26 -20.01 0.16
N ARG A 14 -31.31 -20.66 0.65
CA ARG A 14 -32.45 -21.10 -0.16
C ARG A 14 -33.74 -20.66 0.52
N GLU A 15 -34.77 -20.39 -0.27
CA GLU A 15 -36.09 -20.02 0.24
C GLU A 15 -36.64 -21.15 1.14
N GLY A 16 -37.28 -20.77 2.25
CA GLY A 16 -37.80 -21.74 3.25
C GLY A 16 -36.74 -22.36 4.16
N MET A 17 -35.47 -21.96 4.08
CA MET A 17 -34.39 -22.48 4.93
C MET A 17 -34.58 -22.04 6.39
N SER A 18 -34.59 -22.98 7.32
CA SER A 18 -34.59 -22.71 8.76
C SER A 18 -33.18 -22.91 9.33
N ILE A 19 -32.62 -21.85 9.89
CA ILE A 19 -31.24 -21.83 10.40
C ILE A 19 -31.23 -21.61 11.91
N LYS A 20 -30.53 -22.51 12.65
CA LYS A 20 -30.25 -22.35 14.07
C LYS A 20 -28.78 -22.04 14.27
N THR A 21 -28.47 -20.94 14.95
CA THR A 21 -27.09 -20.46 15.14
C THR A 21 -26.57 -20.61 16.57
N HIS A 22 -27.42 -21.05 17.53
CA HIS A 22 -27.13 -21.01 18.97
C HIS A 22 -27.68 -22.21 19.73
N THR A 23 -27.51 -23.42 19.17
CA THR A 23 -27.81 -24.67 19.92
C THR A 23 -26.63 -25.08 20.82
N PRO A 24 -26.83 -25.85 21.90
CA PRO A 24 -25.73 -26.36 22.72
C PRO A 24 -24.65 -27.07 21.90
N LYS A 25 -25.04 -27.85 20.90
CA LYS A 25 -24.09 -28.54 20.00
C LYS A 25 -23.23 -27.56 19.19
N ILE A 26 -23.82 -26.49 18.65
CA ILE A 26 -23.09 -25.44 17.91
C ILE A 26 -22.15 -24.69 18.87
N TYR A 27 -22.60 -24.40 20.10
CA TYR A 27 -21.76 -23.77 21.11
C TYR A 27 -20.51 -24.60 21.41
N GLU A 28 -20.66 -25.90 21.70
CA GLU A 28 -19.51 -26.77 21.96
C GLU A 28 -18.57 -26.92 20.77
N MET A 29 -19.10 -26.98 19.54
CA MET A 29 -18.26 -27.01 18.34
C MET A 29 -17.45 -25.70 18.17
N ARG A 30 -18.08 -24.53 18.32
CA ARG A 30 -17.39 -23.24 18.26
C ARG A 30 -16.32 -23.14 19.34
N LYS A 31 -16.61 -23.58 20.56
CA LYS A 31 -15.66 -23.63 21.67
C LYS A 31 -14.46 -24.52 21.32
N GLY A 32 -14.69 -25.69 20.75
CA GLY A 32 -13.61 -26.57 20.29
C GLY A 32 -12.74 -25.96 19.21
N ILE A 33 -13.34 -25.28 18.21
CA ILE A 33 -12.62 -24.58 17.15
C ILE A 33 -11.75 -23.44 17.74
N LEU A 34 -12.30 -22.65 18.66
CA LEU A 34 -11.55 -21.59 19.33
C LEU A 34 -10.35 -22.13 20.11
N GLN A 35 -10.53 -23.27 20.82
CA GLN A 35 -9.44 -23.92 21.53
C GLN A 35 -8.34 -24.43 20.58
N LEU A 36 -8.71 -24.95 19.40
CA LEU A 36 -7.74 -25.36 18.37
C LEU A 36 -6.95 -24.15 17.83
N LEU A 37 -7.63 -23.03 17.57
CA LEU A 37 -6.96 -21.79 17.14
C LEU A 37 -6.00 -21.29 18.21
N LEU A 38 -6.40 -21.32 19.47
CA LEU A 38 -5.55 -20.90 20.60
C LEU A 38 -4.38 -21.85 20.86
N ALA A 39 -4.50 -23.14 20.51
CA ALA A 39 -3.40 -24.11 20.66
C ALA A 39 -2.22 -23.82 19.74
N SER A 40 -2.46 -23.17 18.59
CA SER A 40 -1.45 -22.82 17.59
C SER A 40 -1.12 -21.34 17.55
N HIS A 41 -1.62 -20.54 18.49
CA HIS A 41 -1.43 -19.09 18.57
C HIS A 41 -0.59 -18.72 19.79
N ASP A 42 0.43 -17.88 19.59
CA ASP A 42 1.17 -17.29 20.71
C ASP A 42 0.23 -16.38 21.51
N GLY A 43 0.00 -16.75 22.75
CA GLY A 43 -0.99 -16.12 23.64
C GLY A 43 -0.49 -14.91 24.42
N ASP A 44 0.71 -14.36 24.15
CA ASP A 44 1.13 -13.12 24.82
C ASP A 44 0.34 -11.90 24.30
N CYS A 45 -0.85 -11.74 24.89
CA CYS A 45 -1.74 -10.64 24.55
C CYS A 45 -1.26 -9.29 25.09
N THR A 46 -0.44 -9.25 26.14
CA THR A 46 -0.03 -8.01 26.80
C THR A 46 0.86 -7.13 25.94
N THR A 47 1.73 -7.74 25.17
CA THR A 47 2.65 -7.07 24.23
C THR A 47 2.11 -7.00 22.80
N CYS A 48 0.95 -7.62 22.54
CA CYS A 48 0.38 -7.72 21.21
C CYS A 48 -0.24 -6.40 20.74
N GLU A 49 0.06 -5.98 19.51
CA GLU A 49 -0.52 -4.81 18.83
C GLU A 49 -2.06 -4.81 18.80
N MET A 50 -2.67 -5.98 18.80
CA MET A 50 -4.12 -6.16 18.74
C MET A 50 -4.76 -6.33 20.12
N ASN A 51 -4.02 -6.14 21.22
CA ASN A 51 -4.59 -6.26 22.56
C ASN A 51 -5.84 -5.38 22.73
N GLY A 52 -6.91 -5.94 23.28
CA GLY A 52 -8.20 -5.28 23.43
C GLY A 52 -9.04 -5.13 22.16
N LYS A 53 -8.45 -5.28 20.96
CA LYS A 53 -9.14 -5.19 19.65
C LYS A 53 -9.16 -6.51 18.88
N CYS A 54 -8.43 -7.53 19.36
CA CYS A 54 -8.32 -8.84 18.74
C CYS A 54 -9.65 -9.62 18.83
N LYS A 55 -10.15 -10.06 17.66
CA LYS A 55 -11.38 -10.87 17.60
C LYS A 55 -11.20 -12.23 18.30
N LEU A 56 -10.02 -12.86 18.17
CA LEU A 56 -9.74 -14.14 18.83
C LEU A 56 -9.76 -13.99 20.36
N GLN A 57 -9.11 -12.96 20.90
CA GLN A 57 -9.11 -12.63 22.34
C GLN A 57 -10.52 -12.39 22.83
N ARG A 58 -11.34 -11.62 22.10
CA ARG A 58 -12.74 -11.35 22.45
C ARG A 58 -13.55 -12.65 22.48
N TYR A 59 -13.48 -13.48 21.45
CA TYR A 59 -14.22 -14.74 21.41
C TYR A 59 -13.76 -15.72 22.49
N ALA A 60 -12.46 -15.79 22.78
CA ALA A 60 -11.96 -16.63 23.88
C ALA A 60 -12.60 -16.21 25.22
N ARG A 61 -12.70 -14.92 25.49
CA ARG A 61 -13.38 -14.38 26.67
C ARG A 61 -14.88 -14.65 26.65
N ASP A 62 -15.56 -14.38 25.53
CA ASP A 62 -17.01 -14.55 25.39
C ASP A 62 -17.45 -16.01 25.56
N PHE A 63 -16.61 -16.97 25.21
CA PHE A 63 -16.81 -18.43 25.43
C PHE A 63 -16.24 -18.93 26.77
N GLY A 64 -15.73 -18.05 27.62
CA GLY A 64 -15.20 -18.41 28.94
C GLY A 64 -14.01 -19.38 28.89
N LEU A 65 -13.13 -19.25 27.89
CA LEU A 65 -11.97 -20.14 27.73
C LEU A 65 -10.86 -19.73 28.70
N THR A 66 -10.79 -20.38 29.85
CA THR A 66 -9.73 -20.21 30.85
C THR A 66 -8.60 -21.25 30.70
N THR A 67 -8.90 -22.36 30.06
CA THR A 67 -7.94 -23.45 29.81
C THR A 67 -8.11 -23.99 28.39
N ASN A 68 -7.01 -24.48 27.82
CA ASN A 68 -7.02 -25.15 26.53
C ASN A 68 -6.89 -26.68 26.73
N ARG A 69 -7.83 -27.45 26.17
CA ARG A 69 -7.77 -28.92 26.21
C ARG A 69 -6.78 -29.53 25.21
N PHE A 70 -6.33 -28.74 24.24
CA PHE A 70 -5.37 -29.19 23.24
C PHE A 70 -3.96 -28.75 23.66
N ALA A 71 -2.96 -29.57 23.33
CA ALA A 71 -1.58 -29.24 23.56
C ALA A 71 -1.18 -28.01 22.71
N THR A 72 -0.40 -27.12 23.28
CA THR A 72 0.13 -25.98 22.55
C THR A 72 1.16 -26.46 21.51
N VAL A 73 0.97 -26.09 20.27
CA VAL A 73 1.91 -26.34 19.19
C VAL A 73 2.69 -25.05 18.97
N SER A 74 3.99 -25.06 19.36
CA SER A 74 4.88 -23.93 19.08
C SER A 74 5.15 -23.85 17.58
N LYS A 75 4.66 -22.80 16.93
CA LYS A 75 5.07 -22.48 15.56
C LYS A 75 6.48 -21.88 15.60
N LYS A 76 7.29 -22.21 14.60
CA LYS A 76 8.57 -21.52 14.41
C LYS A 76 8.27 -20.04 14.15
N ALA A 77 8.63 -19.19 15.09
CA ALA A 77 8.45 -17.75 14.94
C ALA A 77 9.40 -17.27 13.85
N ILE A 78 8.85 -16.90 12.69
CA ILE A 78 9.55 -16.07 11.71
C ILE A 78 9.04 -14.66 11.97
N THR A 79 9.89 -13.84 12.56
CA THR A 79 9.58 -12.46 12.89
C THR A 79 10.43 -11.57 11.98
N ASP A 80 9.79 -10.83 11.09
CA ASP A 80 10.42 -9.77 10.31
C ASP A 80 10.01 -8.42 10.90
N ASN A 81 10.92 -7.80 11.64
CA ASN A 81 10.73 -6.50 12.29
C ASN A 81 11.47 -5.37 11.55
N SER A 82 12.19 -5.67 10.49
CA SER A 82 13.01 -4.69 9.76
C SER A 82 12.18 -3.87 8.78
N SER A 83 11.13 -4.45 8.23
CA SER A 83 10.27 -3.81 7.24
C SER A 83 9.17 -2.94 7.85
N ILE A 84 8.57 -2.08 7.01
CA ILE A 84 7.38 -1.26 7.33
C ILE A 84 6.19 -2.14 7.76
N ILE A 85 6.02 -3.29 7.13
CA ILE A 85 5.03 -4.31 7.54
C ILE A 85 5.75 -5.38 8.36
N VAL A 86 5.46 -5.40 9.64
CA VAL A 86 6.01 -6.38 10.58
C VAL A 86 5.20 -7.66 10.53
N ARG A 87 5.87 -8.80 10.54
CA ARG A 87 5.26 -10.12 10.47
C ARG A 87 5.70 -11.00 11.63
N ASP A 88 4.74 -11.58 12.33
CA ASP A 88 4.94 -12.55 13.40
C ASP A 88 4.04 -13.78 13.17
N ASN A 89 4.62 -14.82 12.59
CA ASN A 89 3.88 -16.04 12.24
C ASN A 89 3.41 -16.83 13.46
N ALA A 90 3.99 -16.65 14.65
CA ALA A 90 3.53 -17.29 15.87
C ALA A 90 2.12 -16.83 16.28
N LYS A 91 1.73 -15.60 15.88
CA LYS A 91 0.38 -15.04 16.10
C LYS A 91 -0.59 -15.34 14.96
N CYS A 92 -0.16 -16.00 13.89
CA CYS A 92 -0.99 -16.29 12.73
C CYS A 92 -1.94 -17.47 12.98
N ILE A 93 -3.24 -17.27 12.70
CA ILE A 93 -4.27 -18.32 12.76
C ILE A 93 -4.62 -18.90 11.38
N LEU A 94 -3.85 -18.59 10.35
CA LEU A 94 -3.99 -19.10 8.98
C LEU A 94 -5.40 -18.85 8.36
N CYS A 95 -6.04 -17.73 8.69
CA CYS A 95 -7.36 -17.39 8.16
C CYS A 95 -7.34 -16.99 6.67
N GLY A 96 -6.19 -16.59 6.12
CA GLY A 96 -6.02 -16.17 4.73
C GLY A 96 -6.56 -14.78 4.38
N ASP A 97 -7.09 -14.00 5.34
CA ASP A 97 -7.67 -12.69 5.05
C ASP A 97 -6.63 -11.72 4.47
N CYS A 98 -5.38 -11.77 4.94
CA CYS A 98 -4.29 -10.96 4.43
C CYS A 98 -3.87 -11.38 3.00
N VAL A 99 -3.86 -12.67 2.70
CA VAL A 99 -3.55 -13.22 1.37
C VAL A 99 -4.63 -12.74 0.39
N ARG A 100 -5.91 -12.97 0.68
CA ARG A 100 -7.02 -12.50 -0.16
C ARG A 100 -7.02 -10.97 -0.32
N ALA A 101 -6.74 -10.22 0.73
CA ALA A 101 -6.64 -8.77 0.64
C ALA A 101 -5.50 -8.33 -0.30
N CYS A 102 -4.38 -9.05 -0.32
CA CYS A 102 -3.25 -8.75 -1.19
C CYS A 102 -3.49 -9.21 -2.64
N GLU A 103 -4.07 -10.40 -2.82
CA GLU A 103 -4.29 -11.01 -4.14
C GLU A 103 -5.57 -10.49 -4.82
N GLU A 104 -6.73 -10.53 -4.13
CA GLU A 104 -8.02 -10.26 -4.76
C GLU A 104 -8.37 -8.76 -4.75
N LEU A 105 -8.08 -8.04 -3.64
CA LEU A 105 -8.43 -6.63 -3.53
C LEU A 105 -7.34 -5.71 -4.10
N GLN A 106 -6.07 -6.02 -3.81
CA GLN A 106 -4.95 -5.19 -4.23
C GLN A 106 -4.24 -5.71 -5.48
N THR A 107 -4.46 -6.96 -5.85
CA THR A 107 -3.85 -7.62 -7.02
C THR A 107 -2.31 -7.50 -7.09
N VAL A 108 -1.67 -7.50 -5.90
CA VAL A 108 -0.22 -7.41 -5.73
C VAL A 108 0.40 -8.79 -5.48
N SER A 109 -0.28 -9.64 -4.70
CA SER A 109 0.12 -11.03 -4.36
C SER A 109 1.52 -11.13 -3.72
N ALA A 110 1.90 -10.13 -2.89
CA ALA A 110 3.21 -10.10 -2.25
C ALA A 110 3.39 -11.14 -1.12
N ILE A 111 2.30 -11.74 -0.64
CA ILE A 111 2.28 -12.78 0.39
C ILE A 111 1.31 -13.88 0.02
N ASP A 112 1.69 -15.12 0.30
CA ASP A 112 0.84 -16.29 0.06
C ASP A 112 1.16 -17.39 1.09
N PHE A 113 0.36 -18.49 1.06
CA PHE A 113 0.61 -19.67 1.88
C PHE A 113 1.79 -20.46 1.32
N ALA A 114 2.71 -20.84 2.20
CA ALA A 114 3.79 -21.78 1.92
C ALA A 114 3.72 -22.97 2.88
N TYR A 115 4.38 -24.07 2.48
CA TYR A 115 4.45 -25.35 3.20
C TYR A 115 3.09 -26.03 3.36
N ARG A 116 3.05 -27.13 4.13
CA ARG A 116 1.85 -27.97 4.30
C ARG A 116 1.68 -28.41 5.76
N GLY A 117 0.44 -28.70 6.11
CA GLY A 117 0.10 -29.23 7.45
C GLY A 117 0.42 -28.23 8.56
N PHE A 118 1.12 -28.68 9.57
CA PHE A 118 1.49 -27.84 10.73
C PHE A 118 2.55 -26.77 10.40
N ASP A 119 3.32 -26.97 9.33
CA ASP A 119 4.34 -26.02 8.90
C ASP A 119 3.79 -24.91 8.00
N THR A 120 2.49 -24.96 7.66
CA THR A 120 1.86 -23.93 6.82
C THR A 120 2.06 -22.55 7.43
N GLN A 121 2.54 -21.62 6.61
CA GLN A 121 2.81 -20.24 6.99
C GLN A 121 2.37 -19.29 5.87
N VAL A 122 2.11 -18.04 6.24
CA VAL A 122 1.95 -16.96 5.27
C VAL A 122 3.30 -16.25 5.15
N VAL A 123 3.87 -16.27 3.97
CA VAL A 123 5.22 -15.74 3.69
C VAL A 123 5.22 -14.91 2.41
N PRO A 124 6.15 -13.98 2.26
CA PRO A 124 6.47 -13.37 0.96
C PRO A 124 7.27 -14.33 0.09
N SER A 125 7.46 -13.98 -1.18
CA SER A 125 8.29 -14.72 -2.13
C SER A 125 9.68 -14.96 -1.54
N PHE A 126 10.20 -16.18 -1.67
CA PHE A 126 11.54 -16.60 -1.21
C PHE A 126 11.76 -16.48 0.31
N GLU A 127 10.71 -16.28 1.11
CA GLU A 127 10.80 -15.91 2.54
C GLU A 127 11.63 -14.63 2.78
N GLU A 128 11.81 -13.85 1.73
CA GLU A 128 12.54 -12.59 1.76
C GLU A 128 11.87 -11.57 2.69
N LYS A 129 12.60 -10.50 2.98
CA LYS A 129 12.01 -9.33 3.63
C LYS A 129 10.92 -8.77 2.71
N ILE A 130 9.78 -8.42 3.27
CA ILE A 130 8.64 -7.94 2.50
C ILE A 130 8.98 -6.67 1.68
N GLU A 131 9.99 -5.92 2.08
CA GLU A 131 10.49 -4.73 1.38
C GLU A 131 11.16 -5.05 0.04
N ASN A 132 11.73 -6.26 -0.09
CA ASN A 132 12.41 -6.75 -1.29
C ASN A 132 11.44 -7.39 -2.29
N THR A 133 10.14 -7.44 -1.99
CA THR A 133 9.11 -8.08 -2.80
C THR A 133 8.23 -7.07 -3.53
N GLU A 134 7.22 -7.58 -4.24
CA GLU A 134 6.22 -6.76 -4.94
C GLU A 134 5.39 -5.87 -4.01
N CYS A 135 5.54 -5.99 -2.69
CA CYS A 135 4.74 -5.27 -1.72
C CYS A 135 4.77 -3.75 -1.96
N VAL A 136 3.61 -3.14 -2.11
CA VAL A 136 3.43 -1.68 -2.29
C VAL A 136 3.18 -0.94 -0.97
N PHE A 137 3.35 -1.61 0.16
CA PHE A 137 3.18 -1.08 1.52
C PHE A 137 1.80 -0.46 1.80
N CYS A 138 0.76 -0.82 1.07
CA CYS A 138 -0.59 -0.28 1.28
C CYS A 138 -1.19 -0.61 2.66
N GLY A 139 -0.68 -1.63 3.37
CA GLY A 139 -1.10 -2.03 4.71
C GLY A 139 -2.49 -2.64 4.80
N GLN A 140 -3.13 -2.99 3.67
CA GLN A 140 -4.45 -3.61 3.71
C GLN A 140 -4.40 -5.00 4.36
N CYS A 141 -3.34 -5.78 4.15
CA CYS A 141 -3.11 -7.05 4.84
C CYS A 141 -3.10 -6.89 6.37
N VAL A 142 -2.53 -5.80 6.88
CA VAL A 142 -2.55 -5.46 8.32
C VAL A 142 -3.96 -5.07 8.76
N ALA A 143 -4.70 -4.29 7.96
CA ALA A 143 -6.06 -3.86 8.27
C ALA A 143 -7.07 -5.04 8.33
N TYR A 144 -6.85 -6.09 7.56
CA TYR A 144 -7.68 -7.29 7.55
C TYR A 144 -7.22 -8.37 8.54
N CYS A 145 -5.99 -8.30 9.09
CA CYS A 145 -5.50 -9.30 10.03
C CYS A 145 -6.32 -9.30 11.33
N PRO A 146 -6.99 -10.41 11.69
CA PRO A 146 -7.83 -10.47 12.89
C PRO A 146 -7.04 -10.63 14.19
N THR A 147 -5.75 -10.93 14.07
CA THR A 147 -4.81 -11.10 15.19
C THR A 147 -3.62 -10.14 15.02
N GLY A 148 -2.63 -10.21 15.84
CA GLY A 148 -1.42 -9.38 15.73
C GLY A 148 -0.30 -9.99 14.86
N ALA A 149 -0.63 -10.91 13.95
CA ALA A 149 0.37 -11.58 13.10
C ALA A 149 1.00 -10.62 12.06
N LEU A 150 0.23 -9.62 11.62
CA LEU A 150 0.74 -8.52 10.79
C LEU A 150 0.52 -7.22 11.55
N ALA A 151 1.56 -6.42 11.61
CA ALA A 151 1.60 -5.13 12.28
C ALA A 151 2.34 -4.09 11.45
N ILE A 152 2.37 -2.86 11.92
CA ILE A 152 3.13 -1.76 11.31
C ILE A 152 4.35 -1.51 12.18
N ARG A 153 5.52 -1.28 11.57
CA ARG A 153 6.73 -0.87 12.27
C ARG A 153 6.43 0.35 13.15
N ASN A 154 6.81 0.24 14.42
CA ASN A 154 6.61 1.30 15.38
C ASN A 154 7.82 2.26 15.37
N ASP A 155 7.60 3.49 14.96
CA ASP A 155 8.63 4.53 14.90
C ASP A 155 8.49 5.59 16.02
N VAL A 156 7.62 5.37 17.02
CA VAL A 156 7.38 6.31 18.14
C VAL A 156 8.66 6.60 18.92
N ASP A 157 9.48 5.59 19.19
CA ASP A 157 10.73 5.76 19.93
C ASP A 157 11.71 6.71 19.21
N LYS A 158 11.68 6.76 17.87
CA LYS A 158 12.50 7.70 17.11
C LYS A 158 12.12 9.15 17.41
N VAL A 159 10.81 9.41 17.59
CA VAL A 159 10.30 10.75 17.93
C VAL A 159 10.74 11.16 19.32
N TYR A 160 10.56 10.29 20.33
CA TYR A 160 11.00 10.60 21.69
C TYR A 160 12.51 10.81 21.79
N LYS A 161 13.31 10.01 21.08
CA LYS A 161 14.77 10.21 20.98
C LYS A 161 15.13 11.53 20.32
N ALA A 162 14.42 11.97 19.29
CA ALA A 162 14.65 13.27 18.67
C ALA A 162 14.36 14.42 19.65
N ILE A 163 13.27 14.32 20.42
CA ILE A 163 12.94 15.32 21.46
C ILE A 163 13.99 15.33 22.58
N GLU A 164 14.39 14.16 23.08
CA GLU A 164 15.40 14.00 24.13
C GLU A 164 16.76 14.56 23.70
N ASN A 165 17.14 14.37 22.43
CA ASN A 165 18.36 14.91 21.86
C ASN A 165 18.28 16.43 21.55
N GLY A 166 17.22 17.11 21.95
CA GLY A 166 17.06 18.55 21.79
C GLY A 166 16.81 19.01 20.35
N LYS A 167 16.42 18.12 19.43
CA LYS A 167 16.09 18.48 18.04
C LYS A 167 14.86 19.38 17.98
N TYR A 168 14.77 20.19 16.95
CA TYR A 168 13.60 21.00 16.67
C TYR A 168 12.52 20.17 15.96
N VAL A 169 11.68 19.50 16.76
CA VAL A 169 10.68 18.56 16.24
C VAL A 169 9.43 19.30 15.75
N ILE A 170 9.06 19.08 14.50
CA ILE A 170 7.86 19.64 13.86
C ILE A 170 6.92 18.48 13.47
N GLY A 171 5.65 18.59 13.88
CA GLY A 171 4.59 17.67 13.46
C GLY A 171 3.88 18.17 12.19
N MET A 172 3.55 17.27 11.27
CA MET A 172 2.75 17.53 10.08
C MET A 172 1.58 16.54 10.04
N ILE A 173 0.34 17.01 10.16
CA ILE A 173 -0.83 16.14 10.34
C ILE A 173 -1.70 16.12 9.08
N ALA A 174 -1.96 14.91 8.56
CA ALA A 174 -2.86 14.72 7.42
C ALA A 174 -4.35 14.87 7.81
N PRO A 175 -5.21 15.36 6.88
CA PRO A 175 -6.63 15.59 7.17
C PRO A 175 -7.38 14.35 7.70
N ALA A 176 -7.17 13.18 7.13
CA ALA A 176 -7.87 11.95 7.50
C ALA A 176 -7.53 11.41 8.91
N VAL A 177 -6.46 11.92 9.56
CA VAL A 177 -6.08 11.55 10.92
C VAL A 177 -7.12 12.08 11.93
N ARG A 178 -7.62 13.29 11.72
CA ARG A 178 -8.60 13.97 12.59
C ARG A 178 -9.84 13.10 12.80
N ALA A 179 -10.48 12.68 11.71
CA ALA A 179 -11.68 11.86 11.74
C ALA A 179 -11.51 10.54 12.51
N SER A 180 -10.34 9.90 12.37
CA SER A 180 -10.06 8.63 13.03
C SER A 180 -9.74 8.77 14.50
N LEU A 181 -9.17 9.89 14.94
CA LEU A 181 -8.96 10.17 16.35
C LEU A 181 -10.27 10.55 17.08
N GLN A 182 -11.15 11.31 16.43
CA GLN A 182 -12.49 11.57 16.96
C GLN A 182 -13.20 10.24 17.28
N GLU A 183 -13.19 9.30 16.34
CA GLU A 183 -13.77 7.96 16.53
C GLU A 183 -13.11 7.18 17.68
N GLU A 184 -11.77 7.14 17.70
CA GLU A 184 -11.00 6.32 18.67
C GLU A 184 -11.18 6.79 20.12
N PHE A 185 -11.39 8.10 20.33
CA PHE A 185 -11.61 8.70 21.65
C PHE A 185 -13.08 8.97 21.97
N GLY A 186 -14.01 8.59 21.09
CA GLY A 186 -15.45 8.81 21.29
C GLY A 186 -15.84 10.29 21.33
N LEU A 187 -15.23 11.10 20.48
CA LEU A 187 -15.38 12.55 20.35
C LEU A 187 -15.87 12.93 18.94
N GLU A 188 -16.81 12.19 18.40
CA GLU A 188 -17.18 12.25 16.99
C GLU A 188 -17.77 13.58 16.54
N ASP A 189 -18.43 14.26 17.45
CA ASP A 189 -19.01 15.58 17.23
C ASP A 189 -18.09 16.74 17.69
N ASP A 190 -16.83 16.42 18.10
CA ASP A 190 -15.91 17.42 18.62
C ASP A 190 -15.04 18.04 17.51
N ILE A 191 -15.50 19.14 16.95
CA ILE A 191 -14.77 19.97 15.97
C ILE A 191 -13.39 20.40 16.50
N ALA A 192 -13.25 20.56 17.82
CA ALA A 192 -12.01 20.96 18.47
C ALA A 192 -10.95 19.85 18.51
N MET A 193 -11.26 18.61 18.09
CA MET A 193 -10.31 17.49 18.13
C MET A 193 -9.00 17.80 17.42
N ALA A 194 -9.04 18.51 16.29
CA ALA A 194 -7.83 18.94 15.58
C ALA A 194 -6.93 19.82 16.46
N GLY A 195 -7.52 20.76 17.19
CA GLY A 195 -6.78 21.61 18.13
C GLY A 195 -6.25 20.85 19.35
N ARG A 196 -7.02 19.89 19.89
CA ARG A 196 -6.57 19.03 20.98
C ARG A 196 -5.36 18.18 20.59
N MET A 197 -5.33 17.68 19.34
CA MET A 197 -4.15 16.99 18.82
C MET A 197 -2.91 17.88 18.83
N VAL A 198 -3.05 19.14 18.41
CA VAL A 198 -1.96 20.12 18.42
C VAL A 198 -1.44 20.32 19.84
N SER A 199 -2.34 20.56 20.80
CA SER A 199 -1.97 20.76 22.20
C SER A 199 -1.22 19.56 22.78
N VAL A 200 -1.72 18.34 22.59
CA VAL A 200 -1.07 17.13 23.11
C VAL A 200 0.33 16.96 22.50
N LEU A 201 0.49 17.17 21.20
CA LEU A 201 1.82 17.08 20.56
C LEU A 201 2.79 18.13 21.11
N LYS A 202 2.34 19.37 21.32
CA LYS A 202 3.17 20.41 21.95
C LYS A 202 3.55 20.06 23.39
N MET A 203 2.62 19.52 24.18
CA MET A 203 2.89 19.03 25.54
C MET A 203 3.93 17.91 25.57
N ILE A 204 3.97 17.05 24.56
CA ILE A 204 4.97 15.97 24.42
C ILE A 204 6.36 16.54 24.07
N GLY A 205 6.44 17.72 23.45
CA GLY A 205 7.71 18.38 23.12
C GLY A 205 7.88 18.82 21.66
N PHE A 206 6.85 18.67 20.83
CA PHE A 206 6.86 19.24 19.49
C PHE A 206 6.92 20.77 19.57
N LYS A 207 7.80 21.37 18.80
CA LYS A 207 7.96 22.83 18.77
C LYS A 207 6.90 23.51 17.92
N LYS A 208 6.47 22.85 16.85
CA LYS A 208 5.46 23.30 15.89
C LYS A 208 4.62 22.14 15.41
N VAL A 209 3.38 22.42 15.02
CA VAL A 209 2.46 21.43 14.44
C VAL A 209 1.74 22.07 13.26
N PHE A 210 1.99 21.54 12.06
CA PHE A 210 1.47 22.07 10.80
C PHE A 210 0.37 21.18 10.22
N ASP A 211 -0.49 21.79 9.42
CA ASP A 211 -1.54 21.11 8.68
C ASP A 211 -1.09 20.76 7.27
N VAL A 212 -1.09 19.48 6.93
CA VAL A 212 -0.75 19.00 5.58
C VAL A 212 -1.80 19.40 4.55
N ALA A 213 -3.02 19.78 4.97
CA ALA A 213 -4.03 20.29 4.05
C ALA A 213 -3.59 21.54 3.28
N PHE A 214 -2.72 22.40 3.86
CA PHE A 214 -2.13 23.52 3.16
C PHE A 214 -1.32 23.09 1.95
N SER A 215 -0.44 22.10 2.14
CA SER A 215 0.36 21.57 1.02
C SER A 215 -0.46 20.72 0.05
N ALA A 216 -1.63 20.24 0.46
CA ALA A 216 -2.56 19.62 -0.49
C ALA A 216 -3.12 20.63 -1.49
N ASP A 217 -3.43 21.87 -1.04
CA ASP A 217 -3.78 22.98 -1.94
C ASP A 217 -2.64 23.29 -2.92
N LEU A 218 -1.41 23.36 -2.40
CA LEU A 218 -0.23 23.61 -3.23
C LEU A 218 -0.04 22.52 -4.29
N VAL A 219 -0.14 21.25 -3.89
CA VAL A 219 0.00 20.12 -4.81
C VAL A 219 -1.12 20.12 -5.86
N ALA A 220 -2.38 20.37 -5.46
CA ALA A 220 -3.48 20.49 -6.42
C ALA A 220 -3.26 21.61 -7.44
N TYR A 221 -2.77 22.73 -6.96
CA TYR A 221 -2.51 23.90 -7.80
C TYR A 221 -1.39 23.63 -8.80
N GLU A 222 -0.28 23.06 -8.36
CA GLU A 222 0.86 22.71 -9.20
C GLU A 222 0.51 21.59 -10.20
N GLU A 223 -0.15 20.53 -9.72
CA GLU A 223 -0.56 19.37 -10.53
C GLU A 223 -1.57 19.78 -11.62
N ALA A 224 -2.45 20.73 -11.33
CA ALA A 224 -3.38 21.26 -12.33
C ALA A 224 -2.67 22.06 -13.42
N HIS A 225 -1.63 22.83 -13.09
CA HIS A 225 -0.82 23.54 -14.08
C HIS A 225 -0.01 22.58 -14.95
N GLU A 226 0.59 21.54 -14.34
CA GLU A 226 1.26 20.45 -15.06
C GLU A 226 0.28 19.76 -16.01
N PHE A 227 -0.94 19.46 -15.55
CA PHE A 227 -1.97 18.85 -16.38
C PHE A 227 -2.38 19.73 -17.56
N LEU A 228 -2.61 21.03 -17.34
CA LEU A 228 -2.98 21.96 -18.40
C LEU A 228 -1.87 22.09 -19.47
N GLU A 229 -0.61 22.12 -19.05
CA GLU A 229 0.54 22.11 -19.97
C GLU A 229 0.59 20.83 -20.82
N ARG A 230 0.41 19.65 -20.18
CA ARG A 230 0.35 18.36 -20.88
C ARG A 230 -0.86 18.28 -21.83
N LEU A 231 -1.99 18.81 -21.41
CA LEU A 231 -3.23 18.86 -22.21
C LEU A 231 -3.08 19.76 -23.46
N GLU A 232 -2.37 20.89 -23.33
CA GLU A 232 -2.05 21.80 -24.43
C GLU A 232 -1.09 21.16 -25.43
N LYS A 233 -0.02 20.54 -24.93
CA LYS A 233 1.00 19.84 -25.74
C LYS A 233 0.50 18.51 -26.28
N ASN A 234 -0.58 17.96 -25.74
CA ASN A 234 -1.12 16.62 -26.00
C ASN A 234 -0.05 15.53 -25.76
N GLU A 235 0.69 15.64 -24.65
CA GLU A 235 1.79 14.74 -24.28
C GLU A 235 1.58 14.15 -22.90
N LYS A 236 2.06 12.90 -22.69
CA LYS A 236 2.02 12.17 -21.40
C LYS A 236 0.62 12.10 -20.77
N LEU A 237 -0.41 11.90 -21.62
CA LEU A 237 -1.79 11.70 -21.20
C LEU A 237 -2.17 10.20 -21.28
N PRO A 238 -3.09 9.71 -20.40
CA PRO A 238 -3.62 10.46 -19.26
C PRO A 238 -2.56 10.77 -18.21
N GLN A 239 -2.70 11.92 -17.52
CA GLN A 239 -1.89 12.20 -16.34
C GLN A 239 -2.44 11.41 -15.15
N PHE A 240 -1.58 10.67 -14.45
CA PHE A 240 -1.95 10.01 -13.19
C PHE A 240 -1.46 10.84 -12.01
N THR A 241 -2.31 10.99 -10.98
CA THR A 241 -1.88 11.65 -9.74
C THR A 241 -0.81 10.82 -9.02
N SER A 242 0.14 11.48 -8.35
CA SER A 242 1.29 10.85 -7.67
C SER A 242 1.23 10.92 -6.14
N CYS A 243 0.19 11.51 -5.56
CA CYS A 243 0.07 11.70 -4.11
C CYS A 243 -0.07 10.40 -3.30
N CYS A 244 -0.41 9.26 -3.94
CA CYS A 244 -0.54 7.95 -3.30
C CYS A 244 0.70 7.07 -3.54
N PRO A 245 1.63 6.91 -2.57
CA PRO A 245 2.87 6.16 -2.79
C PRO A 245 2.67 4.66 -3.02
N GLY A 246 1.56 4.09 -2.53
CA GLY A 246 1.21 2.71 -2.84
C GLY A 246 0.83 2.52 -4.31
N TRP A 247 0.21 3.51 -4.92
CA TRP A 247 -0.05 3.54 -6.36
C TRP A 247 1.24 3.77 -7.15
N VAL A 248 2.04 4.76 -6.75
CA VAL A 248 3.31 5.07 -7.44
C VAL A 248 4.19 3.83 -7.52
N LYS A 249 4.43 3.14 -6.38
CA LYS A 249 5.20 1.89 -6.39
C LYS A 249 4.57 0.81 -7.26
N PHE A 250 3.23 0.70 -7.25
CA PHE A 250 2.51 -0.24 -8.10
C PHE A 250 2.70 0.08 -9.60
N ALA A 251 2.61 1.36 -9.98
CA ALA A 251 2.86 1.79 -11.36
C ALA A 251 4.31 1.53 -11.79
N GLU A 252 5.28 1.88 -10.95
CA GLU A 252 6.71 1.61 -11.20
C GLU A 252 7.02 0.13 -11.45
N GLN A 253 6.27 -0.78 -10.80
CA GLN A 253 6.49 -2.23 -10.88
C GLN A 253 5.68 -2.93 -11.97
N TYR A 254 4.44 -2.49 -12.21
CA TYR A 254 3.50 -3.22 -13.07
C TYR A 254 3.16 -2.49 -14.37
N TYR A 255 3.39 -1.18 -14.41
CA TYR A 255 3.04 -0.31 -15.54
C TYR A 255 4.17 0.65 -15.88
N PRO A 256 5.40 0.17 -16.18
CA PRO A 256 6.55 1.03 -16.45
C PRO A 256 6.29 1.99 -17.62
N GLU A 257 5.43 1.63 -18.58
CA GLU A 257 5.02 2.47 -19.68
C GLU A 257 4.22 3.72 -19.25
N TYR A 258 3.56 3.69 -18.09
CA TYR A 258 2.83 4.82 -17.53
C TYR A 258 3.62 5.62 -16.47
N VAL A 259 4.85 5.23 -16.15
CA VAL A 259 5.69 6.00 -15.23
C VAL A 259 5.91 7.44 -15.73
N PRO A 260 6.14 7.71 -17.03
CA PRO A 260 6.23 9.07 -17.54
C PRO A 260 4.92 9.88 -17.46
N ASN A 261 3.79 9.20 -17.28
CA ASN A 261 2.47 9.79 -17.16
C ASN A 261 2.10 10.14 -15.70
N LEU A 262 2.86 9.68 -14.71
CA LEU A 262 2.69 10.14 -13.35
C LEU A 262 2.95 11.66 -13.27
N SER A 263 2.17 12.35 -12.43
CA SER A 263 2.50 13.74 -12.08
C SER A 263 3.87 13.77 -11.42
N SER A 264 4.69 14.73 -11.80
CA SER A 264 6.01 14.94 -11.20
C SER A 264 5.93 15.62 -9.84
N VAL A 265 4.78 16.16 -9.46
CA VAL A 265 4.59 16.88 -8.20
C VAL A 265 4.72 15.94 -7.02
N LYS A 266 5.54 16.29 -6.03
CA LYS A 266 5.67 15.56 -4.77
C LYS A 266 4.34 15.51 -4.03
N SER A 267 4.11 14.43 -3.28
CA SER A 267 2.91 14.34 -2.46
C SER A 267 2.86 15.45 -1.39
N PRO A 268 1.67 15.79 -0.85
CA PRO A 268 1.54 16.86 0.14
C PRO A 268 2.49 16.75 1.33
N GLN A 269 2.77 15.54 1.85
CA GLN A 269 3.75 15.40 2.95
C GLN A 269 5.17 15.74 2.51
N MET A 270 5.58 15.30 1.31
CA MET A 270 6.95 15.53 0.82
C MET A 270 7.13 16.98 0.37
N ALA A 271 6.13 17.57 -0.29
CA ALA A 271 6.15 18.98 -0.67
C ALA A 271 6.25 19.91 0.56
N LEU A 272 5.45 19.65 1.60
CA LEU A 272 5.53 20.43 2.84
C LEU A 272 6.88 20.25 3.53
N GLY A 273 7.41 19.03 3.57
CA GLY A 273 8.72 18.73 4.15
C GLY A 273 9.84 19.49 3.45
N ALA A 274 9.87 19.44 2.11
CA ALA A 274 10.85 20.16 1.30
C ALA A 274 10.80 21.67 1.57
N ILE A 275 9.61 22.26 1.61
CA ILE A 275 9.43 23.71 1.89
C ILE A 275 9.92 24.05 3.29
N ILE A 276 9.61 23.22 4.30
CA ILE A 276 10.06 23.45 5.68
C ILE A 276 11.60 23.39 5.75
N LYS A 277 12.21 22.35 5.21
CA LYS A 277 13.67 22.17 5.24
C LYS A 277 14.41 23.26 4.45
N LYS A 278 13.89 23.64 3.27
CA LYS A 278 14.57 24.58 2.37
C LYS A 278 14.35 26.05 2.77
N TYR A 279 13.16 26.43 3.23
CA TYR A 279 12.78 27.83 3.43
C TYR A 279 12.45 28.17 4.88
N TYR A 280 11.55 27.42 5.56
CA TYR A 280 11.15 27.75 6.91
C TYR A 280 12.31 27.63 7.93
N ALA A 281 13.20 26.67 7.74
CA ALA A 281 14.41 26.51 8.55
C ALA A 281 15.24 27.80 8.58
N LYS A 282 15.39 28.47 7.42
CA LYS A 282 16.10 29.76 7.31
C LYS A 282 15.35 30.90 8.01
N GLU A 283 14.02 30.92 7.92
CA GLU A 283 13.23 31.98 8.57
C GLU A 283 13.33 31.93 10.10
N ILE A 284 13.33 30.72 10.67
CA ILE A 284 13.44 30.55 12.13
C ILE A 284 14.90 30.49 12.62
N GLY A 285 15.88 30.55 11.72
CA GLY A 285 17.31 30.50 12.06
C GLY A 285 17.76 29.16 12.64
N VAL A 286 17.12 28.05 12.28
CA VAL A 286 17.48 26.69 12.71
C VAL A 286 18.12 25.95 11.51
N ASN A 287 19.22 25.22 11.78
CA ASN A 287 19.83 24.39 10.75
C ASN A 287 18.83 23.30 10.29
N PRO A 288 18.61 23.07 8.99
CA PRO A 288 17.75 22.00 8.49
C PRO A 288 18.05 20.60 9.08
N GLU A 289 19.30 20.29 9.37
CA GLU A 289 19.72 19.04 10.01
C GLU A 289 19.30 18.91 11.49
N ASP A 290 19.02 20.04 12.15
CA ASP A 290 18.52 20.05 13.53
C ASP A 290 17.00 20.01 13.60
N ILE A 291 16.32 20.15 12.48
CA ILE A 291 14.87 19.98 12.35
C ILE A 291 14.55 18.51 12.09
N VAL A 292 13.70 17.92 12.91
CA VAL A 292 13.13 16.59 12.69
C VAL A 292 11.66 16.74 12.33
N LEU A 293 11.32 16.40 11.09
CA LEU A 293 9.95 16.43 10.58
C LEU A 293 9.27 15.10 10.83
N VAL A 294 8.21 15.14 11.62
CA VAL A 294 7.37 13.97 11.95
C VAL A 294 6.04 14.12 11.22
N SER A 295 5.89 13.35 10.14
CA SER A 295 4.65 13.31 9.37
C SER A 295 3.67 12.29 9.98
N ILE A 296 2.45 12.71 10.28
CA ILE A 296 1.41 11.88 10.91
C ILE A 296 0.35 11.56 9.86
N MET A 297 0.29 10.28 9.46
CA MET A 297 -0.39 9.86 8.26
C MET A 297 -1.35 8.67 8.49
N PRO A 298 -2.48 8.59 7.78
CA PRO A 298 -3.36 7.42 7.81
C PRO A 298 -2.80 6.21 7.06
N CYS A 299 -1.59 6.29 6.54
CA CYS A 299 -1.05 5.46 5.48
C CYS A 299 0.28 4.82 5.87
N THR A 300 0.46 3.54 5.59
CA THR A 300 1.72 2.81 5.80
C THR A 300 2.73 3.07 4.68
N ALA A 301 2.26 3.21 3.43
CA ALA A 301 3.12 3.48 2.28
C ALA A 301 3.82 4.86 2.36
N LYS A 302 3.32 5.78 3.20
CA LYS A 302 3.97 7.06 3.47
C LYS A 302 5.30 6.92 4.25
N LYS A 303 5.48 5.80 5.00
CA LYS A 303 6.79 5.45 5.58
C LYS A 303 7.79 5.10 4.48
N PHE A 304 7.36 4.30 3.52
CA PHE A 304 8.17 3.97 2.35
C PHE A 304 8.51 5.20 1.51
N GLU A 305 7.54 6.08 1.28
CA GLU A 305 7.75 7.31 0.52
C GLU A 305 8.84 8.20 1.16
N ALA A 306 8.81 8.37 2.48
CA ALA A 306 9.81 9.18 3.19
C ALA A 306 11.22 8.55 3.17
N GLU A 307 11.35 7.24 2.96
CA GLU A 307 12.61 6.51 2.89
C GLU A 307 13.19 6.43 1.45
N ARG A 308 12.51 7.00 0.45
CA ARG A 308 12.98 6.98 -0.95
C ARG A 308 14.12 7.99 -1.15
N GLU A 309 15.13 7.58 -1.88
CA GLU A 309 16.35 8.38 -2.13
C GLU A 309 16.06 9.71 -2.85
N GLU A 310 15.10 9.70 -3.78
CA GLU A 310 14.73 10.87 -4.59
C GLU A 310 14.14 12.03 -3.78
N PHE A 311 13.76 11.79 -2.52
CA PHE A 311 13.22 12.84 -1.64
C PHE A 311 14.25 13.45 -0.69
N ASN A 312 15.51 12.98 -0.70
CA ASN A 312 16.65 13.59 0.01
C ASN A 312 16.39 13.97 1.48
N GLY A 313 15.58 13.19 2.21
CA GLY A 313 15.27 13.45 3.61
C GLY A 313 14.31 14.62 3.85
N ASP A 314 13.43 14.93 2.90
CA ASP A 314 12.39 15.94 3.08
C ASP A 314 11.51 15.67 4.31
N VAL A 315 11.34 14.40 4.71
CA VAL A 315 10.61 13.97 5.92
C VAL A 315 11.43 12.93 6.66
N ASP A 316 11.66 13.12 7.95
CA ASP A 316 12.56 12.27 8.74
C ASP A 316 11.84 11.05 9.35
N ILE A 317 10.61 11.23 9.86
CA ILE A 317 9.84 10.19 10.54
C ILE A 317 8.39 10.23 10.06
N VAL A 318 7.81 9.06 9.81
CA VAL A 318 6.36 8.96 9.55
C VAL A 318 5.71 8.11 10.64
N LEU A 319 4.77 8.69 11.38
CA LEU A 319 3.90 7.99 12.30
C LEU A 319 2.55 7.72 11.62
N THR A 320 2.01 6.54 11.82
CA THR A 320 0.63 6.24 11.44
C THR A 320 -0.36 6.77 12.48
N THR A 321 -1.63 6.87 12.11
CA THR A 321 -2.70 7.23 13.07
C THR A 321 -2.75 6.24 14.26
N ARG A 322 -2.44 4.94 14.03
CA ARG A 322 -2.35 3.94 15.12
C ARG A 322 -1.24 4.25 16.11
N GLU A 323 -0.08 4.67 15.61
CA GLU A 323 1.05 5.04 16.46
C GLU A 323 0.72 6.32 17.26
N LEU A 324 0.09 7.31 16.62
CA LEU A 324 -0.37 8.52 17.31
C LEU A 324 -1.37 8.21 18.44
N VAL A 325 -2.32 7.30 18.20
CA VAL A 325 -3.25 6.82 19.26
C VAL A 325 -2.48 6.23 20.44
N LYS A 326 -1.43 5.45 20.20
CA LYS A 326 -0.59 4.90 21.27
C LYS A 326 0.14 6.00 22.03
N VAL A 327 0.74 6.95 21.31
CA VAL A 327 1.39 8.11 21.93
C VAL A 327 0.40 8.81 22.85
N PHE A 328 -0.80 9.13 22.40
CA PHE A 328 -1.80 9.83 23.19
C PHE A 328 -2.26 9.02 24.42
N LYS A 329 -2.52 7.72 24.25
CA LYS A 329 -2.87 6.84 25.37
C LYS A 329 -1.74 6.68 26.37
N SER A 330 -0.48 6.69 25.95
CA SER A 330 0.69 6.57 26.83
C SER A 330 0.92 7.79 27.70
N THR A 331 0.40 8.97 27.32
CA THR A 331 0.50 10.17 28.17
C THR A 331 -0.38 10.10 29.41
N GLY A 332 -1.41 9.23 29.42
CA GLY A 332 -2.41 9.18 30.49
C GLY A 332 -3.35 10.39 30.55
N MET A 333 -3.27 11.31 29.59
CA MET A 333 -4.14 12.49 29.53
C MET A 333 -5.56 12.12 29.11
N ASP A 334 -6.56 12.71 29.74
CA ASP A 334 -7.92 12.73 29.21
C ASP A 334 -8.01 13.82 28.13
N ILE A 335 -8.00 13.37 26.86
CA ILE A 335 -8.04 14.26 25.68
C ILE A 335 -9.25 15.21 25.71
N LYS A 336 -10.36 14.81 26.34
CA LYS A 336 -11.56 15.64 26.46
C LYS A 336 -11.31 16.92 27.29
N MET A 337 -10.36 16.83 28.19
CA MET A 337 -10.01 17.93 29.11
C MET A 337 -8.87 18.81 28.59
N VAL A 338 -8.26 18.45 27.46
CA VAL A 338 -7.18 19.24 26.88
C VAL A 338 -7.74 20.43 26.13
N GLU A 339 -7.32 21.65 26.48
CA GLU A 339 -7.69 22.86 25.77
C GLU A 339 -7.11 22.83 24.32
N PRO A 340 -7.95 23.11 23.31
CA PRO A 340 -7.50 23.06 21.92
C PRO A 340 -6.64 24.27 21.55
N GLU A 341 -5.51 24.03 20.88
CA GLU A 341 -4.68 25.07 20.25
C GLU A 341 -4.81 25.03 18.74
N PRO A 342 -4.68 26.18 18.04
CA PRO A 342 -4.65 26.19 16.58
C PRO A 342 -3.37 25.54 16.05
N PHE A 343 -3.43 25.03 14.82
CA PHE A 343 -2.22 24.69 14.06
C PHE A 343 -1.30 25.91 13.95
N ASP A 344 0.00 25.67 13.98
CA ASP A 344 0.98 26.66 13.53
C ASP A 344 0.87 26.81 12.01
N ARG A 345 0.80 28.05 11.52
CA ARG A 345 0.48 28.35 10.12
C ARG A 345 1.52 29.30 9.50
N PRO A 346 2.80 28.88 9.41
CA PRO A 346 3.84 29.75 8.85
C PRO A 346 3.59 30.12 7.39
N PHE A 347 2.86 29.25 6.68
CA PHE A 347 2.53 29.44 5.27
C PHE A 347 1.06 29.83 5.05
N GLY A 348 0.23 29.88 6.10
CA GLY A 348 -1.15 30.31 6.05
C GLY A 348 -2.19 29.18 6.23
N LEU A 349 -3.39 29.45 5.74
CA LEU A 349 -4.58 28.57 5.86
C LEU A 349 -4.65 27.56 4.73
N SER A 350 -5.29 26.44 4.98
CA SER A 350 -5.74 25.50 3.94
C SER A 350 -7.16 25.83 3.47
N SER A 351 -7.53 25.30 2.30
CA SER A 351 -8.91 25.33 1.81
C SER A 351 -9.70 24.06 2.19
N GLN A 352 -11.02 24.10 1.97
CA GLN A 352 -11.89 22.92 2.09
C GLN A 352 -11.45 21.81 1.12
N SER A 353 -10.98 22.18 -0.06
CA SER A 353 -10.46 21.24 -1.06
C SER A 353 -9.21 20.53 -0.60
N GLY A 354 -8.26 21.21 0.05
CA GLY A 354 -7.08 20.59 0.66
C GLY A 354 -7.45 19.53 1.71
N LEU A 355 -8.49 19.78 2.50
CA LEU A 355 -9.01 18.77 3.44
C LEU A 355 -9.62 17.56 2.71
N SER A 356 -10.16 17.75 1.50
CA SER A 356 -10.81 16.69 0.74
C SER A 356 -9.87 15.60 0.23
N PHE A 357 -8.56 15.84 0.20
CA PHE A 357 -7.54 14.86 -0.19
C PHE A 357 -7.58 13.55 0.63
N GLY A 358 -8.22 13.57 1.80
CA GLY A 358 -8.41 12.38 2.63
C GLY A 358 -9.39 11.34 2.06
N LYS A 359 -10.16 11.66 1.04
CA LYS A 359 -11.18 10.78 0.41
C LYS A 359 -10.98 10.67 -1.09
N THR A 360 -11.49 9.60 -1.68
CA THR A 360 -11.48 9.40 -3.14
C THR A 360 -12.29 10.48 -3.85
N GLY A 361 -11.78 10.99 -4.95
CA GLY A 361 -12.34 12.10 -5.72
C GLY A 361 -11.96 13.48 -5.16
N GLY A 362 -11.21 13.54 -4.04
CA GLY A 362 -10.81 14.79 -3.43
C GLY A 362 -9.67 15.47 -4.18
N VAL A 363 -8.69 14.71 -4.64
CA VAL A 363 -7.56 15.23 -5.43
C VAL A 363 -8.05 15.72 -6.79
N LEU A 364 -8.78 14.85 -7.51
CA LEU A 364 -9.35 15.21 -8.81
C LEU A 364 -10.29 16.42 -8.70
N GLY A 365 -11.12 16.47 -7.65
CA GLY A 365 -12.01 17.61 -7.41
C GLY A 365 -11.24 18.92 -7.24
N SER A 366 -10.17 18.92 -6.45
CA SER A 366 -9.31 20.09 -6.24
C SER A 366 -8.60 20.52 -7.55
N VAL A 367 -8.11 19.57 -8.34
CA VAL A 367 -7.52 19.83 -9.67
C VAL A 367 -8.56 20.42 -10.60
N VAL A 368 -9.79 19.90 -10.62
CA VAL A 368 -10.90 20.43 -11.44
C VAL A 368 -11.27 21.85 -11.05
N GLU A 369 -11.27 22.19 -9.76
CA GLU A 369 -11.50 23.57 -9.29
C GLU A 369 -10.45 24.54 -9.81
N VAL A 370 -9.18 24.14 -9.80
CA VAL A 370 -8.08 24.96 -10.36
C VAL A 370 -8.21 25.09 -11.87
N ILE A 371 -8.57 24.01 -12.58
CA ILE A 371 -8.84 24.07 -14.03
C ILE A 371 -9.99 25.05 -14.32
N ALA A 372 -11.07 24.99 -13.53
CA ALA A 372 -12.23 25.86 -13.73
C ALA A 372 -11.93 27.35 -13.51
N ASP A 373 -10.93 27.68 -12.70
CA ASP A 373 -10.44 29.07 -12.53
C ASP A 373 -9.63 29.56 -13.74
N LYS A 374 -8.92 28.65 -14.42
CA LYS A 374 -8.01 28.99 -15.52
C LYS A 374 -8.67 28.91 -16.89
N VAL A 375 -9.62 28.00 -17.05
CA VAL A 375 -10.31 27.74 -18.32
C VAL A 375 -11.81 27.77 -18.06
N ALA A 376 -12.54 28.55 -18.87
CA ALA A 376 -13.99 28.66 -18.72
C ALA A 376 -14.69 27.31 -18.87
N VAL A 377 -15.32 26.84 -17.79
CA VAL A 377 -16.04 25.56 -17.70
C VAL A 377 -17.53 25.81 -17.83
N LYS A 378 -18.17 25.09 -18.75
CA LYS A 378 -19.61 25.18 -19.00
C LYS A 378 -20.40 24.22 -18.09
N ASN A 379 -19.91 23.01 -17.90
CA ASN A 379 -20.60 21.99 -17.10
C ASN A 379 -19.61 20.97 -16.53
N VAL A 380 -19.92 20.42 -15.34
CA VAL A 380 -19.20 19.31 -14.71
C VAL A 380 -20.21 18.24 -14.34
N ASN A 381 -20.02 17.02 -14.82
CA ASN A 381 -20.89 15.90 -14.54
C ASN A 381 -20.08 14.70 -14.05
N THR A 382 -20.42 14.20 -12.85
CA THR A 382 -19.74 13.03 -12.26
C THR A 382 -20.72 11.87 -12.14
N LYS A 383 -20.32 10.70 -12.64
CA LYS A 383 -21.09 9.45 -12.57
C LYS A 383 -20.20 8.28 -12.13
N GLN A 384 -20.76 7.39 -11.34
CA GLN A 384 -20.11 6.12 -11.03
C GLN A 384 -20.23 5.19 -12.25
N ILE A 385 -19.09 4.72 -12.77
CA ILE A 385 -19.04 3.81 -13.94
C ILE A 385 -18.82 2.35 -13.54
N SER A 386 -18.23 2.10 -12.37
CA SER A 386 -18.12 0.78 -11.73
C SER A 386 -17.90 0.94 -10.24
N GLU A 387 -17.90 -0.18 -9.49
CA GLU A 387 -17.55 -0.13 -8.07
C GLU A 387 -16.16 0.48 -7.89
N GLY A 388 -16.07 1.50 -7.04
CA GLY A 388 -14.80 2.18 -6.76
C GLY A 388 -14.24 3.05 -7.89
N THR A 389 -15.03 3.34 -8.94
CA THR A 389 -14.57 4.13 -10.08
C THR A 389 -15.64 5.15 -10.49
N ASN A 390 -15.28 6.43 -10.45
CA ASN A 390 -16.10 7.55 -10.89
C ASN A 390 -15.47 8.20 -12.12
N LEU A 391 -16.30 8.57 -13.09
CA LEU A 391 -15.95 9.38 -14.25
C LEU A 391 -16.53 10.78 -14.07
N THR A 392 -15.69 11.79 -14.22
CA THR A 392 -16.06 13.22 -14.24
C THR A 392 -15.82 13.75 -15.64
N GLU A 393 -16.86 14.22 -16.31
CA GLU A 393 -16.79 14.90 -17.60
C GLU A 393 -16.91 16.41 -17.40
N ILE A 394 -15.90 17.14 -17.85
CA ILE A 394 -15.78 18.59 -17.72
C ILE A 394 -15.92 19.17 -19.13
N GLU A 395 -17.05 19.80 -19.43
CA GLU A 395 -17.30 20.48 -20.70
C GLU A 395 -16.76 21.91 -20.60
N LEU A 396 -15.76 22.24 -21.42
CA LEU A 396 -15.22 23.58 -21.53
C LEU A 396 -16.04 24.44 -22.49
N GLU A 397 -16.01 25.76 -22.35
CA GLU A 397 -16.75 26.67 -23.24
C GLU A 397 -16.33 26.55 -24.72
N ASN A 398 -15.10 26.15 -25.00
CA ASN A 398 -14.61 25.90 -26.36
C ASN A 398 -15.10 24.57 -26.96
N GLY A 399 -15.98 23.83 -26.26
CA GLY A 399 -16.56 22.56 -26.69
C GLY A 399 -15.66 21.32 -26.44
N ARG A 400 -14.45 21.50 -25.88
CA ARG A 400 -13.61 20.36 -25.50
C ARG A 400 -14.17 19.69 -24.24
N ILE A 401 -14.16 18.35 -24.22
CA ILE A 401 -14.51 17.56 -23.03
C ILE A 401 -13.22 16.99 -22.44
N VAL A 402 -12.95 17.34 -21.19
CA VAL A 402 -11.87 16.76 -20.38
C VAL A 402 -12.47 15.67 -19.49
N ARG A 403 -11.85 14.48 -19.50
CA ARG A 403 -12.32 13.31 -18.75
C ARG A 403 -11.39 13.02 -17.60
N GLY A 404 -11.92 13.17 -16.38
CA GLY A 404 -11.25 12.78 -15.13
C GLY A 404 -11.81 11.47 -14.61
N ILE A 405 -10.92 10.57 -14.15
CA ILE A 405 -11.33 9.33 -13.48
C ILE A 405 -10.77 9.36 -12.05
N ALA A 406 -11.64 9.10 -11.06
CA ALA A 406 -11.22 8.82 -9.68
C ALA A 406 -11.45 7.35 -9.37
N VAL A 407 -10.38 6.61 -9.05
CA VAL A 407 -10.42 5.17 -8.79
C VAL A 407 -9.74 4.82 -7.47
N PHE A 408 -10.33 3.87 -6.72
CA PHE A 408 -9.73 3.35 -5.51
C PHE A 408 -9.65 1.81 -5.48
N GLY A 409 -8.62 1.30 -4.77
CA GLY A 409 -8.29 -0.12 -4.70
C GLY A 409 -7.53 -0.58 -5.94
N LEU A 410 -6.33 -1.14 -5.77
CA LEU A 410 -5.44 -1.46 -6.89
C LEU A 410 -6.04 -2.48 -7.86
N GLY A 411 -6.90 -3.38 -7.39
CA GLY A 411 -7.65 -4.28 -8.28
C GLY A 411 -8.60 -3.54 -9.24
N ASN A 412 -9.22 -2.44 -8.81
CA ASN A 412 -10.01 -1.59 -9.70
C ASN A 412 -9.13 -0.74 -10.62
N VAL A 413 -7.99 -0.27 -10.09
CA VAL A 413 -6.98 0.46 -10.88
C VAL A 413 -6.49 -0.39 -12.05
N ARG A 414 -6.19 -1.67 -11.82
CA ARG A 414 -5.80 -2.62 -12.88
C ARG A 414 -6.86 -2.68 -13.98
N LYS A 415 -8.12 -2.82 -13.62
CA LYS A 415 -9.24 -2.83 -14.59
C LYS A 415 -9.35 -1.52 -15.38
N VAL A 416 -9.13 -0.37 -14.73
CA VAL A 416 -9.14 0.94 -15.39
C VAL A 416 -7.98 1.05 -16.36
N VAL A 417 -6.76 0.68 -15.94
CA VAL A 417 -5.58 0.72 -16.81
C VAL A 417 -5.74 -0.22 -18.01
N ASP A 418 -6.25 -1.44 -17.82
CA ASP A 418 -6.51 -2.39 -18.91
C ASP A 418 -7.50 -1.81 -19.93
N LYS A 419 -8.57 -1.12 -19.48
CA LYS A 419 -9.54 -0.45 -20.36
C LYS A 419 -8.96 0.78 -21.07
N LEU A 420 -8.06 1.51 -20.43
CA LEU A 420 -7.31 2.61 -21.08
C LEU A 420 -6.40 2.05 -22.18
N LYS A 421 -5.68 0.97 -21.92
CA LYS A 421 -4.82 0.29 -22.92
C LYS A 421 -5.62 -0.25 -24.12
N SER A 422 -6.78 -0.83 -23.87
CA SER A 422 -7.65 -1.36 -24.95
C SER A 422 -8.40 -0.28 -25.73
N GLY A 423 -8.39 0.98 -25.26
CA GLY A 423 -9.19 2.08 -25.83
C GLY A 423 -10.68 2.02 -25.51
N GLU A 424 -11.12 1.06 -24.66
CA GLU A 424 -12.51 0.98 -24.18
C GLU A 424 -12.88 2.16 -23.27
N LEU A 425 -11.91 2.70 -22.56
CA LEU A 425 -12.06 3.86 -21.69
C LEU A 425 -11.10 4.96 -22.11
N GLN A 426 -11.56 6.20 -22.07
CA GLN A 426 -10.74 7.39 -22.34
C GLN A 426 -10.70 8.26 -21.10
N ALA A 427 -9.52 8.76 -20.77
CA ALA A 427 -9.30 9.71 -19.69
C ALA A 427 -8.16 10.66 -20.07
N ASP A 428 -8.22 11.88 -19.55
CA ASP A 428 -7.16 12.87 -19.64
C ASP A 428 -6.39 12.97 -18.32
N VAL A 429 -7.08 12.75 -17.18
CA VAL A 429 -6.49 12.73 -15.84
C VAL A 429 -7.09 11.61 -15.01
N VAL A 430 -6.26 10.92 -14.21
CA VAL A 430 -6.68 9.78 -13.38
C VAL A 430 -6.17 9.96 -11.95
N GLU A 431 -7.09 10.16 -11.01
CA GLU A 431 -6.80 10.05 -9.58
C GLU A 431 -6.78 8.59 -9.16
N VAL A 432 -5.69 8.15 -8.53
CA VAL A 432 -5.55 6.78 -8.05
C VAL A 432 -5.29 6.75 -6.55
N MET A 433 -6.16 6.03 -5.83
CA MET A 433 -6.00 5.71 -4.41
C MET A 433 -5.84 4.21 -4.22
N ALA A 434 -4.71 3.75 -3.68
CA ALA A 434 -4.46 2.33 -3.42
C ALA A 434 -5.45 1.72 -2.39
N CYS A 435 -5.93 2.51 -1.45
CA CYS A 435 -6.84 2.07 -0.39
C CYS A 435 -8.30 2.31 -0.75
N ASN A 436 -9.19 1.38 -0.35
CA ASN A 436 -10.62 1.53 -0.55
C ASN A 436 -11.14 2.77 0.19
N TYR A 437 -11.91 3.60 -0.51
CA TYR A 437 -12.44 4.89 -0.05
C TYR A 437 -11.38 5.99 0.18
N GLY A 438 -10.15 5.81 -0.30
CA GLY A 438 -9.04 6.75 -0.13
C GLY A 438 -8.34 6.64 1.23
N CYS A 439 -7.73 7.73 1.71
CA CYS A 439 -6.89 7.73 2.92
C CYS A 439 -7.65 7.45 4.22
N ILE A 440 -8.97 7.69 4.28
CA ILE A 440 -9.82 7.29 5.41
C ILE A 440 -9.88 5.76 5.61
N GLY A 441 -9.61 4.97 4.54
CA GLY A 441 -9.46 3.52 4.56
C GLY A 441 -8.01 3.05 4.63
N GLY A 442 -7.06 3.94 4.88
CA GLY A 442 -5.63 3.66 4.88
C GLY A 442 -5.18 2.58 5.85
N GLY A 443 -4.11 1.86 5.48
CA GLY A 443 -3.56 0.77 6.29
C GLY A 443 -3.06 1.21 7.68
N GLY A 444 -2.74 2.50 7.86
CA GLY A 444 -2.32 3.10 9.13
C GLY A 444 -3.46 3.56 10.05
N GLN A 445 -4.71 3.43 9.62
CA GLN A 445 -5.88 3.83 10.41
C GLN A 445 -6.19 2.86 11.56
N PRO A 446 -6.81 3.31 12.67
CA PRO A 446 -7.21 2.45 13.78
C PRO A 446 -8.20 1.34 13.38
N TYR A 447 -8.24 0.28 14.20
CA TYR A 447 -9.24 -0.79 14.07
C TYR A 447 -10.55 -0.41 14.77
N PRO A 448 -11.71 -0.86 14.24
CA PRO A 448 -11.90 -1.56 12.98
C PRO A 448 -11.70 -0.63 11.77
N ASN A 449 -11.47 -1.20 10.59
CA ASN A 449 -11.37 -0.45 9.34
C ASN A 449 -12.33 -1.04 8.29
N ASP A 450 -13.57 -1.29 8.71
CA ASP A 450 -14.64 -1.83 7.88
C ASP A 450 -15.41 -0.72 7.11
N VAL A 451 -16.37 -1.13 6.29
CA VAL A 451 -17.16 -0.21 5.43
C VAL A 451 -17.92 0.83 6.27
N ARG A 452 -18.49 0.45 7.43
CA ARG A 452 -19.26 1.34 8.29
C ARG A 452 -18.35 2.40 8.91
N THR A 453 -17.21 1.97 9.41
CA THR A 453 -16.18 2.85 9.98
C THR A 453 -15.67 3.86 8.94
N ARG A 454 -15.39 3.41 7.73
CA ARG A 454 -14.95 4.29 6.63
C ARG A 454 -16.01 5.33 6.25
N ALA A 455 -17.29 4.90 6.15
CA ALA A 455 -18.39 5.82 5.87
C ALA A 455 -18.53 6.90 6.94
N ARG A 456 -18.35 6.53 8.21
CA ARG A 456 -18.38 7.45 9.36
C ARG A 456 -17.22 8.45 9.31
N ARG A 457 -16.00 7.99 9.09
CA ARG A 457 -14.83 8.86 8.93
C ARG A 457 -15.00 9.85 7.76
N ALA A 458 -15.63 9.39 6.67
CA ALA A 458 -15.97 10.28 5.55
C ALA A 458 -16.99 11.35 5.93
N SER A 459 -17.97 11.05 6.81
CA SER A 459 -18.92 12.04 7.34
C SER A 459 -18.22 13.09 8.19
N ILE A 460 -17.43 12.63 9.16
CA ILE A 460 -16.66 13.51 10.06
C ILE A 460 -15.74 14.45 9.26
N LEU A 461 -15.07 13.92 8.22
CA LEU A 461 -14.20 14.74 7.38
C LEU A 461 -14.98 15.82 6.63
N ARG A 462 -16.21 15.52 6.13
CA ARG A 462 -17.07 16.50 5.48
C ARG A 462 -17.55 17.58 6.44
N GLU A 463 -17.93 17.21 7.67
CA GLU A 463 -18.36 18.14 8.70
C GLU A 463 -17.23 19.11 9.10
N THR A 464 -15.99 18.58 9.21
CA THR A 464 -14.80 19.40 9.47
C THR A 464 -14.51 20.39 8.34
N GLN A 465 -14.74 20.01 7.08
CA GLN A 465 -14.58 20.88 5.92
C GLN A 465 -15.51 22.10 5.96
N SER A 466 -16.74 21.93 6.43
CA SER A 466 -17.74 22.99 6.42
C SER A 466 -17.43 24.20 7.32
N VAL A 467 -16.39 24.11 8.14
CA VAL A 467 -15.97 25.16 9.10
C VAL A 467 -14.87 26.06 8.51
N ASP A 468 -14.19 25.64 7.45
CA ASP A 468 -13.12 26.42 6.84
C ASP A 468 -13.66 27.53 5.92
N VAL A 469 -13.01 28.68 5.96
CA VAL A 469 -13.43 29.90 5.23
C VAL A 469 -13.08 29.85 3.76
N LEU A 470 -11.91 29.26 3.43
CA LEU A 470 -11.44 29.14 2.04
C LEU A 470 -12.04 27.88 1.41
N ILE A 471 -12.64 28.02 0.22
CA ILE A 471 -13.31 26.92 -0.47
C ILE A 471 -12.31 26.14 -1.34
N SER A 472 -11.56 26.83 -2.19
CA SER A 472 -10.71 26.22 -3.20
C SER A 472 -9.23 26.64 -3.09
N PRO A 473 -8.30 25.87 -3.70
CA PRO A 473 -6.89 26.25 -3.76
C PRO A 473 -6.66 27.59 -4.44
N THR A 474 -7.48 27.97 -5.43
CA THR A 474 -7.34 29.22 -6.18
C THR A 474 -7.70 30.47 -5.35
N GLU A 475 -8.59 30.31 -4.36
CA GLU A 475 -8.92 31.37 -3.40
C GLU A 475 -7.84 31.54 -2.32
N ASN A 476 -6.93 30.58 -2.18
CA ASN A 476 -5.91 30.58 -1.14
C ASN A 476 -4.80 31.59 -1.46
N PHE A 477 -4.97 32.82 -0.99
CA PHE A 477 -3.99 33.90 -1.18
C PHE A 477 -2.64 33.62 -0.49
N HIS A 478 -2.63 32.83 0.57
CA HIS A 478 -1.38 32.43 1.24
C HIS A 478 -0.52 31.54 0.35
N MET A 479 -1.16 30.69 -0.44
CA MET A 479 -0.44 29.88 -1.44
C MET A 479 0.21 30.78 -2.50
N ARG A 480 -0.48 31.81 -2.99
CA ARG A 480 0.10 32.79 -3.92
C ARG A 480 1.32 33.51 -3.31
N GLN A 481 1.22 33.93 -2.04
CA GLN A 481 2.34 34.50 -1.32
C GLN A 481 3.53 33.53 -1.19
N LEU A 482 3.26 32.22 -1.02
CA LEU A 482 4.32 31.22 -1.01
C LEU A 482 5.06 31.16 -2.35
N TYR A 483 4.32 31.19 -3.48
CA TYR A 483 4.94 31.24 -4.81
C TYR A 483 5.76 32.51 -4.98
N GLU A 484 5.18 33.69 -4.72
CA GLU A 484 5.87 34.97 -4.86
C GLU A 484 7.16 35.04 -4.03
N LYS A 485 7.16 34.46 -2.84
CA LYS A 485 8.28 34.52 -1.90
C LYS A 485 9.35 33.47 -2.15
N TYR A 486 9.01 32.26 -2.59
CA TYR A 486 9.91 31.11 -2.58
C TYR A 486 9.93 30.26 -3.85
N LEU A 487 8.81 30.10 -4.53
CA LEU A 487 8.68 29.17 -5.64
C LEU A 487 8.60 29.87 -7.01
N GLY A 488 8.51 31.21 -7.04
CA GLY A 488 8.35 32.01 -8.26
C GLY A 488 6.93 31.88 -8.84
N ALA A 489 6.73 30.97 -9.76
CA ALA A 489 5.45 30.66 -10.39
C ALA A 489 5.24 29.15 -10.48
N PRO A 490 4.01 28.68 -10.72
CA PRO A 490 3.79 27.27 -11.03
C PRO A 490 4.69 26.81 -12.18
N LEU A 491 5.24 25.61 -12.07
CA LEU A 491 6.19 25.00 -13.01
C LEU A 491 7.49 25.79 -13.23
N SER A 492 7.81 26.78 -12.36
CA SER A 492 9.09 27.48 -12.42
C SER A 492 10.26 26.56 -12.04
N HIS A 493 11.48 27.00 -12.30
CA HIS A 493 12.69 26.26 -11.91
C HIS A 493 12.74 26.02 -10.39
N GLU A 494 12.42 27.04 -9.59
CA GLU A 494 12.39 26.94 -8.12
C GLU A 494 11.32 25.96 -7.61
N ALA A 495 10.14 25.93 -8.26
CA ALA A 495 9.10 24.97 -7.98
C ALA A 495 9.57 23.55 -8.32
N HIS A 496 10.17 23.35 -9.50
CA HIS A 496 10.71 22.05 -9.91
C HIS A 496 11.79 21.53 -8.95
N GLU A 497 12.73 22.35 -8.55
CA GLU A 497 13.77 21.96 -7.59
C GLU A 497 13.23 21.61 -6.20
N THR A 498 12.08 22.18 -5.82
CA THR A 498 11.57 22.06 -4.44
C THR A 498 10.49 20.99 -4.31
N ILE A 499 9.47 21.05 -5.18
CA ILE A 499 8.25 20.27 -5.01
C ILE A 499 7.97 19.29 -6.15
N HIS A 500 8.92 19.08 -7.07
CA HIS A 500 8.83 18.02 -8.08
C HIS A 500 9.85 16.91 -7.84
N THR A 501 9.63 15.77 -8.49
CA THR A 501 10.50 14.59 -8.46
C THR A 501 10.34 13.79 -9.74
N GLU A 502 11.24 12.83 -9.95
CA GLU A 502 11.16 11.88 -11.05
C GLU A 502 10.95 10.46 -10.53
N TYR A 503 9.98 9.76 -11.11
CA TYR A 503 9.72 8.36 -10.82
C TYR A 503 10.40 7.46 -11.86
N LYS A 504 10.86 6.26 -11.41
CA LYS A 504 11.61 5.32 -12.24
C LYS A 504 10.99 3.94 -12.17
N HIS A 505 11.14 3.19 -13.25
CA HIS A 505 10.81 1.77 -13.24
C HIS A 505 11.54 1.04 -12.10
N ARG A 506 10.80 0.21 -11.36
CA ARG A 506 11.34 -0.65 -10.29
C ARG A 506 11.10 -2.11 -10.64
N ARG A 507 12.07 -2.95 -10.36
CA ARG A 507 11.87 -4.40 -10.41
C ARG A 507 10.85 -4.82 -9.35
N ARG A 508 10.06 -5.84 -9.65
CA ARG A 508 9.05 -6.37 -8.69
C ARG A 508 9.70 -6.98 -7.46
N ILE A 509 10.82 -7.66 -7.65
CA ILE A 509 11.64 -8.24 -6.59
C ILE A 509 12.98 -7.54 -6.67
N GLN A 510 13.40 -6.95 -5.53
CA GLN A 510 14.72 -6.35 -5.40
C GLN A 510 15.60 -7.42 -4.75
N GLU A 511 16.42 -8.08 -5.54
CA GLU A 511 17.46 -8.96 -5.04
C GLU A 511 18.79 -8.19 -5.03
N GLU A 512 19.48 -8.19 -3.90
CA GLU A 512 20.93 -8.20 -3.89
C GLU A 512 21.31 -9.45 -4.69
N GLU A 513 22.20 -9.32 -5.68
CA GLU A 513 22.58 -10.34 -6.63
C GLU A 513 22.42 -11.75 -6.07
N ILE A 514 21.45 -12.52 -6.55
CA ILE A 514 21.58 -13.97 -6.47
C ILE A 514 22.88 -14.22 -7.22
N ASP A 515 23.87 -14.79 -6.55
CA ASP A 515 25.00 -15.44 -7.20
C ASP A 515 24.46 -16.60 -8.03
N ILE A 516 23.80 -16.25 -9.10
CA ILE A 516 23.53 -17.17 -10.19
C ILE A 516 24.91 -17.39 -10.77
N LEU A 517 25.42 -18.61 -10.59
CA LEU A 517 26.64 -19.11 -11.21
C LEU A 517 26.88 -18.40 -12.55
N PRO A 518 28.13 -17.94 -12.82
CA PRO A 518 28.43 -17.11 -13.99
C PRO A 518 27.74 -17.68 -15.21
N LEU A 519 26.96 -16.83 -15.89
CA LEU A 519 26.28 -17.20 -17.14
C LEU A 519 27.30 -17.89 -18.04
N PRO A 520 27.08 -19.15 -18.42
CA PRO A 520 27.90 -19.74 -19.47
C PRO A 520 27.75 -18.85 -20.70
N THR A 521 28.83 -18.52 -21.34
CA THR A 521 28.85 -17.90 -22.67
C THR A 521 27.83 -18.61 -23.56
N ASP A 522 27.08 -17.86 -24.39
CA ASP A 522 26.10 -18.38 -25.35
C ASP A 522 26.66 -19.58 -26.13
N ASP A 523 26.55 -20.75 -25.56
CA ASP A 523 26.84 -22.02 -26.19
C ASP A 523 25.55 -22.45 -26.88
N GLU A 524 25.45 -22.27 -28.17
CA GLU A 524 24.31 -22.69 -29.00
C GLU A 524 23.96 -24.19 -28.86
N GLU A 525 24.83 -24.97 -28.23
CA GLU A 525 24.64 -26.40 -28.01
C GLU A 525 23.88 -26.75 -26.72
N LYS A 526 23.76 -25.85 -25.75
CA LYS A 526 23.07 -26.13 -24.48
C LYS A 526 21.56 -25.93 -24.55
N ILE A 527 20.83 -26.71 -23.74
CA ILE A 527 19.38 -26.56 -23.55
C ILE A 527 19.11 -25.56 -22.43
N LYS A 528 18.43 -24.49 -22.75
CA LYS A 528 18.08 -23.43 -21.79
C LYS A 528 16.91 -23.88 -20.92
N VAL A 529 17.14 -23.97 -19.61
CA VAL A 529 16.12 -24.34 -18.61
C VAL A 529 15.91 -23.17 -17.65
N SER A 530 14.77 -22.49 -17.75
CA SER A 530 14.44 -21.33 -16.90
C SER A 530 13.33 -21.71 -15.93
N VAL A 531 13.65 -21.78 -14.63
CA VAL A 531 12.68 -22.10 -13.56
C VAL A 531 11.98 -20.84 -13.13
N CYS A 532 10.64 -20.83 -13.19
CA CYS A 532 9.85 -19.70 -12.73
C CYS A 532 9.93 -19.56 -11.21
N LEU A 533 10.41 -18.41 -10.75
CA LEU A 533 10.56 -18.07 -9.34
C LEU A 533 9.53 -17.04 -8.87
N GLY A 534 8.48 -16.77 -9.67
CA GLY A 534 7.35 -15.93 -9.26
C GLY A 534 6.61 -16.55 -8.08
N THR A 535 5.98 -15.72 -7.24
CA THR A 535 5.38 -16.09 -5.94
C THR A 535 4.58 -17.40 -5.97
N SER A 536 3.67 -17.56 -6.95
CA SER A 536 2.85 -18.76 -7.07
C SER A 536 3.65 -20.03 -7.40
N CYS A 537 4.72 -19.92 -8.16
CA CYS A 537 5.61 -21.04 -8.49
C CYS A 537 6.53 -21.36 -7.32
N TYR A 538 7.05 -20.33 -6.66
CA TYR A 538 7.92 -20.48 -5.50
C TYR A 538 7.20 -21.20 -4.36
N THR A 539 5.99 -20.74 -3.99
CA THR A 539 5.18 -21.37 -2.93
C THR A 539 4.76 -22.81 -3.24
N LYS A 540 4.85 -23.21 -4.50
CA LYS A 540 4.62 -24.60 -4.95
C LYS A 540 5.91 -25.39 -5.23
N GLY A 541 7.04 -24.94 -4.69
CA GLY A 541 8.28 -25.70 -4.67
C GLY A 541 9.18 -25.52 -5.90
N SER A 542 9.05 -24.42 -6.67
CA SER A 542 9.93 -24.21 -7.83
C SER A 542 11.39 -23.95 -7.44
N TYR A 543 11.64 -23.37 -6.27
CA TYR A 543 12.99 -23.17 -5.76
C TYR A 543 13.68 -24.51 -5.49
N GLU A 544 12.99 -25.47 -4.87
CA GLU A 544 13.50 -26.83 -4.66
C GLU A 544 13.81 -27.55 -5.99
N ILE A 545 13.01 -27.26 -7.03
CA ILE A 545 13.28 -27.77 -8.38
C ILE A 545 14.57 -27.16 -8.93
N LEU A 546 14.78 -25.86 -8.77
CA LEU A 546 15.99 -25.18 -9.20
C LEU A 546 17.24 -25.73 -8.50
N GLU A 547 17.21 -25.87 -7.16
CA GLU A 547 18.32 -26.44 -6.40
C GLU A 547 18.63 -27.89 -6.82
N LYS A 548 17.60 -28.71 -7.00
CA LYS A 548 17.79 -30.09 -7.47
C LYS A 548 18.36 -30.15 -8.89
N LEU A 549 17.92 -29.28 -9.80
CA LEU A 549 18.48 -29.21 -11.15
C LEU A 549 19.95 -28.80 -11.14
N ILE A 550 20.32 -27.81 -10.33
CA ILE A 550 21.72 -27.40 -10.15
C ILE A 550 22.57 -28.56 -9.59
N ALA A 551 22.06 -29.27 -8.58
CA ALA A 551 22.75 -30.45 -8.05
C ALA A 551 22.89 -31.57 -9.09
N LEU A 552 21.86 -31.81 -9.91
CA LEU A 552 21.88 -32.80 -10.96
C LEU A 552 22.83 -32.42 -12.12
N SER A 553 22.94 -31.13 -12.45
CA SER A 553 23.87 -30.68 -13.51
C SER A 553 25.34 -30.97 -13.19
N ASN A 554 25.66 -31.09 -11.90
CA ASN A 554 27.01 -31.46 -11.45
C ASN A 554 27.24 -32.97 -11.40
N ASN A 555 26.19 -33.80 -11.32
CA ASN A 555 26.31 -35.23 -11.01
C ASN A 555 25.74 -36.16 -12.10
N GLU A 556 24.79 -35.69 -12.93
CA GLU A 556 24.08 -36.53 -13.89
C GLU A 556 24.43 -36.14 -15.34
N GLU A 557 24.75 -37.11 -16.16
CA GLU A 557 25.21 -36.94 -17.56
C GLU A 557 24.19 -36.15 -18.40
N TRP A 558 22.90 -36.44 -18.27
CA TRP A 558 21.83 -35.76 -19.02
C TRP A 558 21.68 -34.28 -18.67
N ALA A 559 22.04 -33.91 -17.45
CA ALA A 559 21.86 -32.57 -16.94
C ALA A 559 23.09 -31.65 -17.15
N LYS A 560 24.26 -32.22 -17.55
CA LYS A 560 25.48 -31.46 -17.87
C LYS A 560 25.31 -30.48 -19.04
N ASN A 561 24.42 -30.80 -19.96
CA ASN A 561 24.14 -29.97 -21.15
C ASN A 561 23.00 -28.98 -20.94
N LEU A 562 22.55 -28.80 -19.69
CA LEU A 562 21.52 -27.80 -19.35
C LEU A 562 22.18 -26.49 -18.95
N GLU A 563 21.68 -25.40 -19.50
CA GLU A 563 21.88 -24.04 -19.00
C GLU A 563 20.71 -23.71 -18.08
N ILE A 564 20.94 -23.78 -16.74
CA ILE A 564 19.89 -23.64 -15.74
C ILE A 564 19.90 -22.21 -15.19
N LYS A 565 18.73 -21.54 -15.22
CA LYS A 565 18.56 -20.22 -14.63
C LYS A 565 17.20 -20.08 -13.95
N GLY A 566 17.12 -19.18 -12.98
CA GLY A 566 15.86 -18.68 -12.46
C GLY A 566 15.27 -17.63 -13.42
N THR A 567 13.95 -17.57 -13.53
CA THR A 567 13.24 -16.51 -14.26
C THR A 567 12.04 -16.03 -13.48
N PHE A 568 11.67 -14.77 -13.68
CA PHE A 568 10.45 -14.23 -13.10
C PHE A 568 9.26 -14.57 -14.00
N CYS A 569 8.11 -14.72 -13.38
CA CYS A 569 6.78 -15.00 -13.88
C CYS A 569 6.65 -15.39 -15.36
N LEU A 570 6.35 -16.68 -15.61
CA LEU A 570 6.01 -17.22 -16.94
C LEU A 570 4.49 -17.09 -17.23
N GLU A 571 3.74 -16.35 -16.41
CA GLU A 571 2.30 -16.04 -16.54
C GLU A 571 1.37 -17.27 -16.63
N ASN A 572 1.82 -18.43 -16.18
CA ASN A 572 1.06 -19.69 -16.17
C ASN A 572 0.77 -20.18 -14.74
N CYS A 573 0.39 -19.28 -13.85
CA CYS A 573 0.21 -19.53 -12.40
C CYS A 573 -0.79 -20.64 -12.08
N GLY A 574 -1.81 -20.87 -12.92
CA GLY A 574 -2.77 -21.96 -12.75
C GLY A 574 -2.15 -23.36 -12.79
N LYS A 575 -0.99 -23.51 -13.43
CA LYS A 575 -0.24 -24.78 -13.55
C LYS A 575 1.12 -24.72 -12.85
N ALA A 576 1.26 -23.89 -11.82
CA ALA A 576 2.49 -23.80 -11.04
C ALA A 576 2.83 -25.12 -10.31
N PRO A 577 4.12 -25.47 -10.12
CA PRO A 577 5.31 -24.73 -10.58
C PRO A 577 5.55 -24.86 -12.09
N ASN A 578 6.15 -23.82 -12.70
CA ASN A 578 6.41 -23.77 -14.12
C ASN A 578 7.92 -23.69 -14.43
N VAL A 579 8.33 -24.36 -15.48
CA VAL A 579 9.69 -24.33 -16.02
C VAL A 579 9.61 -24.11 -17.54
N LEU A 580 10.42 -23.20 -18.06
CA LEU A 580 10.58 -22.99 -19.49
C LEU A 580 11.82 -23.75 -19.96
N ILE A 581 11.65 -24.66 -20.92
CA ILE A 581 12.75 -25.41 -21.56
C ILE A 581 12.80 -24.97 -23.00
N ASN A 582 13.88 -24.27 -23.39
CA ASN A 582 13.94 -23.50 -24.63
C ASN A 582 12.70 -22.60 -24.76
N ASP A 583 11.79 -22.91 -25.70
CA ASP A 583 10.54 -22.13 -25.91
C ASP A 583 9.28 -22.82 -25.35
N ARG A 584 9.43 -23.97 -24.66
CA ARG A 584 8.31 -24.80 -24.19
C ARG A 584 8.07 -24.65 -22.68
N ILE A 585 6.89 -24.18 -22.30
CA ILE A 585 6.50 -24.10 -20.88
C ILE A 585 6.00 -25.46 -20.38
N VAL A 586 6.64 -25.98 -19.33
CA VAL A 586 6.27 -27.20 -18.61
C VAL A 586 5.58 -26.78 -17.32
N GLY A 587 4.27 -26.95 -17.24
CA GLY A 587 3.47 -26.69 -16.04
C GLY A 587 3.39 -27.92 -15.12
N GLU A 588 3.08 -27.68 -13.81
CA GLU A 588 3.12 -28.72 -12.78
C GLU A 588 4.45 -29.49 -12.86
N ALA A 589 5.54 -28.73 -12.98
CA ALA A 589 6.87 -29.23 -13.26
C ALA A 589 7.38 -30.10 -12.10
N THR A 590 7.92 -31.26 -12.46
CA THR A 590 8.70 -32.13 -11.57
C THR A 590 10.02 -32.46 -12.25
N ILE A 591 11.00 -32.94 -11.50
CA ILE A 591 12.31 -33.33 -12.08
C ILE A 591 12.15 -34.35 -13.19
N GLU A 592 11.22 -35.30 -13.05
CA GLU A 592 10.95 -36.35 -14.06
C GLU A 592 10.40 -35.74 -15.35
N LYS A 593 9.42 -34.85 -15.28
CA LYS A 593 8.86 -34.15 -16.44
C LYS A 593 9.92 -33.28 -17.13
N ILE A 594 10.74 -32.56 -16.36
CA ILE A 594 11.82 -31.72 -16.90
C ILE A 594 12.85 -32.58 -17.61
N LYS A 595 13.24 -33.71 -17.00
CA LYS A 595 14.17 -34.68 -17.62
C LYS A 595 13.64 -35.25 -18.93
N GLU A 596 12.37 -35.63 -18.97
CA GLU A 596 11.71 -36.17 -20.15
C GLU A 596 11.75 -35.16 -21.32
N VAL A 597 11.34 -33.90 -21.05
CA VAL A 597 11.33 -32.85 -22.06
C VAL A 597 12.76 -32.49 -22.50
N ALA A 598 13.69 -32.32 -21.54
CA ALA A 598 15.08 -32.01 -21.86
C ALA A 598 15.74 -33.09 -22.71
N LEU A 599 15.49 -34.38 -22.43
CA LEU A 599 16.01 -35.49 -23.25
C LEU A 599 15.36 -35.55 -24.63
N SER A 600 14.10 -35.14 -24.80
CA SER A 600 13.48 -35.02 -26.13
C SER A 600 14.15 -33.94 -26.97
N GLU A 601 14.40 -32.76 -26.36
CA GLU A 601 15.11 -31.65 -27.03
C GLU A 601 16.56 -32.01 -27.42
N ILE A 602 17.26 -32.78 -26.56
CA ILE A 602 18.62 -33.29 -26.88
C ILE A 602 18.58 -34.20 -28.10
N ARG A 603 17.59 -35.10 -28.18
CA ARG A 603 17.46 -36.03 -29.31
C ARG A 603 17.10 -35.33 -30.61
N GLU A 604 16.23 -34.32 -30.56
CA GLU A 604 15.87 -33.51 -31.73
C GLU A 604 17.09 -32.76 -32.30
N LYS A 605 17.89 -32.12 -31.43
CA LYS A 605 19.15 -31.45 -31.84
C LYS A 605 20.19 -32.43 -32.43
N GLN A 606 20.29 -33.65 -31.91
CA GLN A 606 21.21 -34.67 -32.43
C GLN A 606 20.72 -35.29 -33.74
N GLY A 607 19.41 -35.44 -33.94
CA GLY A 607 18.80 -35.94 -35.16
C GLY A 607 18.97 -35.01 -36.38
N ASP A 608 18.85 -33.68 -36.15
CA ASP A 608 19.07 -32.68 -37.20
C ASP A 608 20.55 -32.58 -37.65
N THR A 609 21.51 -32.93 -36.78
CA THR A 609 22.94 -32.98 -37.13
C THR A 609 23.32 -34.20 -37.96
N GLU A 610 22.58 -35.31 -37.89
CA GLU A 610 22.83 -36.49 -38.76
C GLU A 610 22.25 -36.29 -40.16
N VAL A 611 21.12 -35.58 -40.30
CA VAL A 611 20.52 -35.28 -41.62
C VAL A 611 21.35 -34.24 -42.38
N SER A 612 22.02 -33.31 -41.71
CA SER A 612 22.90 -32.32 -42.37
C SER A 612 24.27 -32.88 -42.78
N LYS A 613 24.73 -34.01 -42.22
CA LYS A 613 25.96 -34.69 -42.58
C LYS A 613 25.79 -35.73 -43.69
N SER A 614 24.55 -36.09 -44.08
CA SER A 614 24.27 -36.99 -45.18
C SER A 614 24.03 -36.30 -46.53
N ASN A 615 24.12 -34.96 -46.58
CA ASN A 615 23.93 -34.13 -47.79
C ASN A 615 25.15 -33.24 -48.11
N LEU A 616 26.36 -33.69 -47.74
CA LEU A 616 27.61 -33.11 -48.20
C LEU A 616 28.46 -34.20 -48.95
#